data_33e9cd873445f889758aac586734b117
#
_entry.id   33e9cd873445f889758aac586734b117
#
_cell.length_a   1.000
_cell.length_b   1.000
_cell.length_c   1.000
_cell.angle_alpha   90.00
_cell.angle_beta   90.00
_cell.angle_gamma   90.00
#
_symmetry.space_group_name_H-M   'P 1'
#
loop_
_entity.id
_entity.type
_entity.pdbx_description
1 polymer ?
#
loop_
_entity_poly.entity_id
_entity_poly.type
_entity_poly.pdbx_seq_one_letter_code
_entity_poly.pdbx_strand_id
1 'polypeptide(L)'
;MKVNYWPFNLKFRHPFTISKGTKTHQPTLVVELEHFGIKGYGEAPAITYYNITVDTMIADLEARKPFVEKFAFTDPDRYWHYLHHLFPHNPFLVCALDMAAWDIYGKIKGKPLYQLWGGDIANNPVCDYTIGIDTPEKMVTKMKELPWPIYKIKVGTADDIANVRALRENTDAVLRVDANAAWDVDTALKLIPQLKELGVELVEQPLAKDDWEGMKILYKESSLPLYADEACVAEEDVEKCYGHFHGINIKLTKCSGITPARRMIETARKLGLGIMVGSMNESTVGSAAIAHLLPFIDHVDMDGPLLLEEDVATGIGYDYGRISYSDAPGLGIKFTGLFGKTLS
;
A
#
# COMPACT_ATOMS: atom_id res chain seq x y z
N MET A 1 -16.94 -21.77 -7.02
CA MET A 1 -15.50 -21.44 -7.23
C MET A 1 -14.62 -22.47 -6.51
N LYS A 2 -13.33 -22.54 -6.82
CA LYS A 2 -12.35 -23.27 -6.02
C LYS A 2 -11.37 -22.28 -5.41
N VAL A 3 -10.84 -22.58 -4.22
CA VAL A 3 -9.84 -21.75 -3.53
C VAL A 3 -8.60 -22.56 -3.28
N ASN A 4 -7.45 -22.02 -3.73
CA ASN A 4 -6.11 -22.50 -3.38
C ASN A 4 -5.33 -21.35 -2.73
N TYR A 5 -4.29 -21.66 -1.97
CA TYR A 5 -3.45 -20.66 -1.34
C TYR A 5 -2.03 -21.16 -1.10
N TRP A 6 -1.09 -20.22 -1.00
CA TRP A 6 0.33 -20.48 -0.73
C TRP A 6 0.88 -19.45 0.25
N PRO A 7 1.41 -19.87 1.39
CA PRO A 7 2.19 -19.01 2.27
C PRO A 7 3.60 -18.81 1.71
N PHE A 8 4.10 -17.58 1.79
CA PHE A 8 5.48 -17.23 1.46
C PHE A 8 6.09 -16.39 2.58
N ASN A 9 7.43 -16.37 2.64
CA ASN A 9 8.18 -15.50 3.54
C ASN A 9 9.27 -14.80 2.72
N LEU A 10 8.90 -13.68 2.08
CA LEU A 10 9.70 -12.99 1.08
C LEU A 10 10.84 -12.21 1.74
N LYS A 11 12.07 -12.43 1.30
CA LYS A 11 13.26 -11.77 1.84
C LYS A 11 13.37 -10.33 1.35
N PHE A 12 13.67 -9.39 2.26
CA PHE A 12 14.05 -8.02 1.90
C PHE A 12 15.50 -7.97 1.41
N ARG A 13 15.80 -7.06 0.46
CA ARG A 13 17.16 -6.77 0.01
C ARG A 13 18.02 -6.17 1.11
N HIS A 14 17.43 -5.25 1.87
CA HIS A 14 17.99 -4.62 3.05
C HIS A 14 17.05 -4.78 4.23
N PRO A 15 17.52 -4.83 5.48
CA PRO A 15 16.64 -4.75 6.64
C PRO A 15 15.72 -3.53 6.51
N PHE A 16 14.43 -3.73 6.66
CA PHE A 16 13.41 -2.68 6.55
C PHE A 16 13.03 -2.19 7.95
N THR A 17 13.48 -0.98 8.29
CA THR A 17 13.29 -0.37 9.62
C THR A 17 12.33 0.81 9.56
N ILE A 18 11.33 0.79 10.43
CA ILE A 18 10.42 1.91 10.73
C ILE A 18 10.48 2.19 12.23
N SER A 19 9.81 3.24 12.73
CA SER A 19 9.76 3.59 14.15
C SER A 19 9.28 2.43 15.06
N LYS A 20 8.54 1.46 14.51
CA LYS A 20 7.96 0.31 15.24
C LYS A 20 8.81 -0.97 15.19
N GLY A 21 9.95 -0.97 14.50
CA GLY A 21 10.86 -2.12 14.46
C GLY A 21 11.45 -2.42 13.08
N THR A 22 12.24 -3.50 13.03
CA THR A 22 12.97 -3.93 11.83
C THR A 22 12.48 -5.28 11.36
N LYS A 23 12.29 -5.43 10.04
CA LYS A 23 11.98 -6.69 9.37
C LYS A 23 13.06 -7.07 8.38
N THR A 24 13.35 -8.37 8.26
CA THR A 24 14.23 -8.95 7.23
C THR A 24 13.46 -9.76 6.20
N HIS A 25 12.22 -10.10 6.51
CA HIS A 25 11.30 -10.84 5.64
C HIS A 25 9.90 -10.28 5.76
N GLN A 26 9.11 -10.43 4.69
CA GLN A 26 7.69 -10.16 4.67
C GLN A 26 6.92 -11.48 4.49
N PRO A 27 6.33 -12.01 5.58
CA PRO A 27 5.39 -13.13 5.45
C PRO A 27 4.14 -12.67 4.70
N THR A 28 3.68 -13.48 3.75
CA THR A 28 2.50 -13.15 2.93
C THR A 28 1.72 -14.40 2.57
N LEU A 29 0.43 -14.23 2.32
CA LEU A 29 -0.48 -15.26 1.80
C LEU A 29 -0.93 -14.87 0.40
N VAL A 30 -0.62 -15.70 -0.59
CA VAL A 30 -1.21 -15.59 -1.94
C VAL A 30 -2.38 -16.55 -2.03
N VAL A 31 -3.52 -16.07 -2.54
CA VAL A 31 -4.71 -16.87 -2.82
C VAL A 31 -4.96 -16.94 -4.32
N GLU A 32 -5.49 -18.09 -4.78
CA GLU A 32 -6.01 -18.29 -6.12
C GLU A 32 -7.50 -18.64 -5.99
N LEU A 33 -8.32 -17.91 -6.71
CA LEU A 33 -9.70 -18.32 -6.99
C LEU A 33 -9.77 -18.90 -8.41
N GLU A 34 -10.51 -19.98 -8.58
CA GLU A 34 -10.81 -20.54 -9.90
C GLU A 34 -12.32 -20.57 -10.13
N HIS A 35 -12.76 -19.96 -11.23
CA HIS A 35 -14.17 -19.91 -11.64
C HIS A 35 -14.28 -20.31 -13.13
N PHE A 36 -14.91 -21.47 -13.41
CA PHE A 36 -15.04 -22.03 -14.76
C PHE A 36 -13.71 -22.11 -15.53
N GLY A 37 -12.64 -22.52 -14.84
CA GLY A 37 -11.29 -22.63 -15.42
C GLY A 37 -10.50 -21.31 -15.53
N ILE A 38 -11.12 -20.18 -15.20
CA ILE A 38 -10.45 -18.88 -15.12
C ILE A 38 -9.88 -18.72 -13.71
N LYS A 39 -8.58 -18.45 -13.62
CA LYS A 39 -7.86 -18.24 -12.35
C LYS A 39 -7.61 -16.76 -12.10
N GLY A 40 -7.84 -16.34 -10.88
CA GLY A 40 -7.49 -15.01 -10.37
C GLY A 40 -6.66 -15.12 -9.11
N TYR A 41 -5.77 -14.14 -8.90
CA TYR A 41 -4.82 -14.13 -7.80
C TYR A 41 -5.00 -12.88 -6.93
N GLY A 42 -4.71 -13.03 -5.65
CA GLY A 42 -4.65 -11.93 -4.71
C GLY A 42 -3.67 -12.24 -3.59
N GLU A 43 -3.27 -11.22 -2.86
CA GLU A 43 -2.25 -11.30 -1.84
C GLU A 43 -2.62 -10.50 -0.59
N ALA A 44 -2.23 -11.02 0.56
CA ALA A 44 -2.25 -10.31 1.83
C ALA A 44 -0.96 -10.55 2.61
N PRO A 45 -0.10 -9.52 2.77
CA PRO A 45 1.04 -9.58 3.67
C PRO A 45 0.57 -9.64 5.13
N ALA A 46 1.27 -10.42 5.95
CA ALA A 46 1.01 -10.49 7.38
C ALA A 46 1.63 -9.29 8.10
N ILE A 47 0.82 -8.55 8.87
CA ILE A 47 1.23 -7.37 9.60
C ILE A 47 0.82 -7.47 11.06
N THR A 48 1.78 -7.70 11.93
CA THR A 48 1.56 -7.90 13.37
C THR A 48 0.91 -6.69 14.06
N TYR A 49 1.16 -5.49 13.56
CA TYR A 49 0.50 -4.27 14.06
C TYR A 49 -1.03 -4.34 14.01
N TYR A 50 -1.58 -5.06 13.01
CA TYR A 50 -3.02 -5.30 12.86
C TYR A 50 -3.46 -6.65 13.42
N ASN A 51 -2.59 -7.36 14.16
CA ASN A 51 -2.83 -8.72 14.68
C ASN A 51 -3.12 -9.75 13.57
N ILE A 52 -2.60 -9.54 12.36
CA ILE A 52 -2.76 -10.44 11.22
C ILE A 52 -1.48 -11.23 11.00
N THR A 53 -1.60 -12.54 11.01
CA THR A 53 -0.53 -13.50 10.67
C THR A 53 -0.97 -14.39 9.51
N VAL A 54 -0.01 -15.03 8.84
CA VAL A 54 -0.33 -16.01 7.79
C VAL A 54 -1.17 -17.16 8.36
N ASP A 55 -0.83 -17.62 9.57
CA ASP A 55 -1.55 -18.73 10.22
C ASP A 55 -3.01 -18.35 10.55
N THR A 56 -3.27 -17.12 11.01
CA THR A 56 -4.64 -16.66 11.28
C THR A 56 -5.45 -16.54 9.98
N MET A 57 -4.84 -16.06 8.91
CA MET A 57 -5.50 -16.00 7.59
C MET A 57 -5.85 -17.40 7.07
N ILE A 58 -4.92 -18.36 7.17
CA ILE A 58 -5.13 -19.74 6.74
C ILE A 58 -6.22 -20.42 7.60
N ALA A 59 -6.14 -20.27 8.91
CA ALA A 59 -7.13 -20.86 9.82
C ALA A 59 -8.56 -20.36 9.54
N ASP A 60 -8.72 -19.05 9.34
CA ASP A 60 -10.00 -18.44 8.97
C ASP A 60 -10.50 -18.95 7.62
N LEU A 61 -9.61 -19.02 6.62
CA LEU A 61 -9.95 -19.49 5.29
C LEU A 61 -10.39 -20.96 5.32
N GLU A 62 -9.61 -21.84 5.92
CA GLU A 62 -9.94 -23.28 6.01
C GLU A 62 -11.25 -23.53 6.74
N ALA A 63 -11.51 -22.82 7.84
CA ALA A 63 -12.75 -22.94 8.60
C ALA A 63 -13.99 -22.58 7.76
N ARG A 64 -13.86 -21.72 6.75
CA ARG A 64 -14.97 -21.17 5.96
C ARG A 64 -14.86 -21.46 4.45
N LYS A 65 -13.84 -22.19 4.01
CA LYS A 65 -13.60 -22.54 2.60
C LYS A 65 -14.84 -23.06 1.86
N PRO A 66 -15.66 -23.97 2.44
CA PRO A 66 -16.86 -24.44 1.75
C PRO A 66 -17.87 -23.31 1.45
N PHE A 67 -17.94 -22.28 2.27
CA PHE A 67 -18.81 -21.13 2.04
C PHE A 67 -18.25 -20.22 0.93
N VAL A 68 -16.94 -19.97 0.93
CA VAL A 68 -16.27 -19.23 -0.14
C VAL A 68 -16.47 -19.92 -1.48
N GLU A 69 -16.28 -21.25 -1.55
CA GLU A 69 -16.39 -22.03 -2.78
C GLU A 69 -17.82 -22.18 -3.31
N LYS A 70 -18.83 -22.19 -2.44
CA LYS A 70 -20.25 -22.30 -2.83
C LYS A 70 -20.86 -20.99 -3.31
N PHE A 71 -20.19 -19.85 -3.13
CA PHE A 71 -20.73 -18.56 -3.55
C PHE A 71 -20.96 -18.52 -5.07
N ALA A 72 -22.17 -18.10 -5.49
CA ALA A 72 -22.51 -17.89 -6.89
C ALA A 72 -21.93 -16.54 -7.35
N PHE A 73 -20.71 -16.55 -7.84
CA PHE A 73 -19.98 -15.36 -8.27
C PHE A 73 -20.61 -14.73 -9.51
N THR A 74 -20.93 -13.46 -9.42
CA THR A 74 -21.45 -12.64 -10.54
C THR A 74 -20.60 -11.39 -10.76
N ASP A 75 -20.22 -10.72 -9.69
CA ASP A 75 -19.42 -9.49 -9.69
C ASP A 75 -18.63 -9.37 -8.36
N PRO A 76 -17.53 -8.61 -8.36
CA PRO A 76 -16.68 -8.46 -7.18
C PRO A 76 -17.32 -7.69 -6.03
N ASP A 77 -18.14 -6.66 -6.30
CA ASP A 77 -18.78 -5.86 -5.24
C ASP A 77 -19.68 -6.73 -4.35
N ARG A 78 -20.51 -7.54 -4.99
CA ARG A 78 -21.38 -8.48 -4.27
C ARG A 78 -20.59 -9.56 -3.54
N TYR A 79 -19.49 -10.03 -4.13
CA TYR A 79 -18.63 -11.02 -3.50
C TYR A 79 -17.89 -10.45 -2.30
N TRP A 80 -17.32 -9.23 -2.42
CA TRP A 80 -16.70 -8.53 -1.30
C TRP A 80 -17.68 -8.36 -0.13
N HIS A 81 -18.90 -7.93 -0.41
CA HIS A 81 -19.94 -7.77 0.62
C HIS A 81 -20.20 -9.07 1.39
N TYR A 82 -20.26 -10.18 0.67
CA TYR A 82 -20.37 -11.50 1.27
C TYR A 82 -19.14 -11.86 2.12
N LEU A 83 -17.92 -11.67 1.58
CA LEU A 83 -16.67 -11.97 2.27
C LEU A 83 -16.48 -11.12 3.52
N HIS A 84 -16.82 -9.85 3.47
CA HIS A 84 -16.74 -8.94 4.61
C HIS A 84 -17.58 -9.44 5.82
N HIS A 85 -18.76 -10.01 5.55
CA HIS A 85 -19.59 -10.63 6.60
C HIS A 85 -19.06 -12.00 7.02
N LEU A 86 -18.45 -12.74 6.10
CA LEU A 86 -17.91 -14.06 6.39
C LEU A 86 -16.63 -13.99 7.25
N PHE A 87 -15.81 -12.96 7.04
CA PHE A 87 -14.53 -12.75 7.72
C PHE A 87 -14.44 -11.36 8.41
N PRO A 88 -15.32 -11.04 9.36
CA PRO A 88 -15.45 -9.68 9.90
C PRO A 88 -14.21 -9.19 10.67
N HIS A 89 -13.31 -10.10 11.07
CA HIS A 89 -12.11 -9.78 11.84
C HIS A 89 -10.81 -9.98 11.05
N ASN A 90 -10.90 -10.27 9.75
CA ASN A 90 -9.73 -10.53 8.91
C ASN A 90 -9.81 -9.75 7.58
N PRO A 91 -9.70 -8.42 7.61
CA PRO A 91 -9.79 -7.60 6.41
C PRO A 91 -8.69 -7.91 5.38
N PHE A 92 -7.53 -8.41 5.83
CA PHE A 92 -6.42 -8.79 4.97
C PHE A 92 -6.76 -10.03 4.11
N LEU A 93 -7.37 -11.05 4.71
CA LEU A 93 -7.85 -12.21 3.95
C LEU A 93 -8.96 -11.81 2.97
N VAL A 94 -9.90 -10.96 3.40
CA VAL A 94 -10.94 -10.41 2.51
C VAL A 94 -10.30 -9.69 1.34
N CYS A 95 -9.26 -8.89 1.58
CA CYS A 95 -8.51 -8.17 0.54
C CYS A 95 -7.93 -9.13 -0.50
N ALA A 96 -7.23 -10.19 -0.07
CA ALA A 96 -6.65 -11.16 -0.99
C ALA A 96 -7.74 -11.84 -1.86
N LEU A 97 -8.86 -12.23 -1.26
CA LEU A 97 -9.97 -12.85 -1.98
C LEU A 97 -10.69 -11.87 -2.93
N ASP A 98 -10.83 -10.61 -2.53
CA ASP A 98 -11.40 -9.53 -3.36
C ASP A 98 -10.49 -9.22 -4.58
N MET A 99 -9.18 -9.12 -4.38
CA MET A 99 -8.22 -8.97 -5.48
C MET A 99 -8.34 -10.11 -6.48
N ALA A 100 -8.38 -11.36 -6.00
CA ALA A 100 -8.51 -12.54 -6.87
C ALA A 100 -9.84 -12.54 -7.63
N ALA A 101 -10.92 -12.07 -7.01
CA ALA A 101 -12.23 -11.93 -7.65
C ALA A 101 -12.21 -10.85 -8.74
N TRP A 102 -11.58 -9.70 -8.50
CA TRP A 102 -11.40 -8.66 -9.51
C TRP A 102 -10.54 -9.14 -10.68
N ASP A 103 -9.48 -9.92 -10.42
CA ASP A 103 -8.65 -10.50 -11.47
C ASP A 103 -9.47 -11.45 -12.38
N ILE A 104 -10.30 -12.34 -11.79
CA ILE A 104 -11.26 -13.17 -12.54
C ILE A 104 -12.22 -12.30 -13.35
N TYR A 105 -12.80 -11.29 -12.73
CA TYR A 105 -13.79 -10.43 -13.38
C TYR A 105 -13.22 -9.70 -14.59
N GLY A 106 -12.02 -9.12 -14.45
CA GLY A 106 -11.31 -8.50 -15.56
C GLY A 106 -11.03 -9.49 -16.70
N LYS A 107 -10.63 -10.72 -16.39
CA LYS A 107 -10.41 -11.82 -17.37
C LYS A 107 -11.71 -12.21 -18.07
N ILE A 108 -12.84 -12.32 -17.35
CA ILE A 108 -14.17 -12.57 -17.95
C ILE A 108 -14.57 -11.42 -18.88
N LYS A 109 -14.29 -10.17 -18.51
CA LYS A 109 -14.60 -8.98 -19.32
C LYS A 109 -13.62 -8.75 -20.48
N GLY A 110 -12.49 -9.49 -20.51
CA GLY A 110 -11.45 -9.34 -21.53
C GLY A 110 -10.71 -8.01 -21.46
N LYS A 111 -10.63 -7.37 -20.28
CA LYS A 111 -10.01 -6.05 -20.09
C LYS A 111 -9.18 -5.99 -18.80
N PRO A 112 -8.10 -5.20 -18.77
CA PRO A 112 -7.43 -4.81 -17.54
C PRO A 112 -8.37 -3.97 -16.67
N LEU A 113 -8.19 -4.01 -15.33
CA LEU A 113 -9.14 -3.40 -14.41
C LEU A 113 -9.24 -1.88 -14.57
N TYR A 114 -8.11 -1.19 -14.75
CA TYR A 114 -8.14 0.27 -14.94
C TYR A 114 -9.02 0.70 -16.11
N GLN A 115 -9.01 -0.07 -17.22
CA GLN A 115 -9.88 0.21 -18.37
C GLN A 115 -11.36 -0.07 -18.09
N LEU A 116 -11.67 -1.10 -17.28
CA LEU A 116 -13.05 -1.36 -16.85
C LEU A 116 -13.64 -0.18 -16.07
N TRP A 117 -12.78 0.54 -15.35
CA TRP A 117 -13.17 1.69 -14.52
C TRP A 117 -13.03 3.04 -15.26
N GLY A 118 -12.64 3.04 -16.54
CA GLY A 118 -12.49 4.25 -17.35
C GLY A 118 -11.21 5.05 -17.05
N GLY A 119 -10.19 4.41 -16.47
CA GLY A 119 -8.89 5.04 -16.17
C GLY A 119 -8.04 5.23 -17.43
N ASP A 120 -7.26 6.31 -17.42
CA ASP A 120 -6.25 6.61 -18.43
C ASP A 120 -4.86 6.56 -17.78
N ILE A 121 -3.99 5.69 -18.27
CA ILE A 121 -2.61 5.50 -17.77
C ILE A 121 -1.75 6.76 -17.87
N ALA A 122 -2.14 7.73 -18.73
CA ALA A 122 -1.45 9.02 -18.79
C ALA A 122 -1.56 9.82 -17.47
N ASN A 123 -2.55 9.49 -16.62
CA ASN A 123 -2.77 10.13 -15.33
C ASN A 123 -2.03 9.42 -14.18
N ASN A 124 -1.24 8.38 -14.44
CA ASN A 124 -0.55 7.64 -13.39
C ASN A 124 0.46 8.53 -12.66
N PRO A 125 0.41 8.61 -11.32
CA PRO A 125 1.46 9.24 -10.54
C PRO A 125 2.76 8.44 -10.60
N VAL A 126 3.86 9.14 -10.31
CA VAL A 126 5.18 8.53 -10.14
C VAL A 126 5.25 7.89 -8.75
N CYS A 127 5.75 6.64 -8.70
CA CYS A 127 5.93 5.89 -7.46
C CYS A 127 7.15 6.41 -6.69
N ASP A 128 7.03 6.54 -5.38
CA ASP A 128 8.16 6.77 -4.51
C ASP A 128 8.96 5.48 -4.23
N TYR A 129 10.17 5.64 -3.67
CA TYR A 129 11.03 4.57 -3.17
C TYR A 129 11.35 4.81 -1.71
N THR A 130 11.09 3.82 -0.88
CA THR A 130 11.19 3.96 0.58
C THR A 130 12.61 3.78 1.09
N ILE A 131 13.06 4.77 1.86
CA ILE A 131 14.28 4.72 2.65
C ILE A 131 13.91 4.48 4.11
N GLY A 132 14.20 3.29 4.63
CA GLY A 132 13.99 2.95 6.03
C GLY A 132 14.97 3.69 6.96
N ILE A 133 14.63 3.73 8.26
CA ILE A 133 15.48 4.37 9.29
C ILE A 133 16.80 3.62 9.43
N ASP A 134 17.91 4.34 9.34
CA ASP A 134 19.27 3.87 9.64
C ASP A 134 20.15 5.09 9.96
N THR A 135 21.47 4.93 10.03
CA THR A 135 22.39 6.07 10.09
C THR A 135 22.33 6.89 8.79
N PRO A 136 22.57 8.22 8.84
CA PRO A 136 22.55 9.08 7.64
C PRO A 136 23.37 8.53 6.48
N GLU A 137 24.57 7.99 6.76
CA GLU A 137 25.48 7.45 5.75
C GLU A 137 24.91 6.24 5.03
N LYS A 138 24.25 5.33 5.78
CA LYS A 138 23.61 4.14 5.20
C LYS A 138 22.36 4.51 4.40
N MET A 139 21.55 5.47 4.89
CA MET A 139 20.39 5.98 4.18
C MET A 139 20.80 6.61 2.85
N VAL A 140 21.87 7.44 2.84
CA VAL A 140 22.43 8.03 1.61
C VAL A 140 22.98 6.94 0.68
N THR A 141 23.65 5.92 1.22
CA THR A 141 24.15 4.79 0.42
C THR A 141 23.01 4.08 -0.28
N LYS A 142 21.96 3.71 0.45
CA LYS A 142 20.76 3.06 -0.10
C LYS A 142 20.09 3.92 -1.17
N MET A 143 19.97 5.22 -0.94
CA MET A 143 19.42 6.16 -1.92
C MET A 143 20.25 6.17 -3.23
N LYS A 144 21.58 6.11 -3.13
CA LYS A 144 22.48 6.11 -4.29
C LYS A 144 22.52 4.77 -5.03
N GLU A 145 22.20 3.64 -4.37
CA GLU A 145 22.09 2.33 -5.02
C GLU A 145 20.96 2.30 -6.06
N LEU A 146 19.87 3.03 -5.79
CA LEU A 146 18.74 3.14 -6.71
C LEU A 146 18.31 4.60 -6.83
N PRO A 147 18.91 5.39 -7.74
CA PRO A 147 18.46 6.75 -8.00
C PRO A 147 16.99 6.79 -8.41
N TRP A 148 16.21 7.65 -7.75
CA TRP A 148 14.77 7.68 -7.89
C TRP A 148 14.22 9.11 -7.86
N PRO A 149 13.11 9.43 -8.54
CA PRO A 149 12.59 10.80 -8.60
C PRO A 149 11.88 11.27 -7.33
N ILE A 150 11.38 10.33 -6.50
CA ILE A 150 10.67 10.62 -5.25
C ILE A 150 11.13 9.61 -4.20
N TYR A 151 11.56 10.05 -3.05
CA TYR A 151 11.87 9.18 -1.91
C TYR A 151 10.89 9.38 -0.77
N LYS A 152 10.35 8.27 -0.25
CA LYS A 152 9.61 8.23 1.01
C LYS A 152 10.57 7.87 2.14
N ILE A 153 10.76 8.77 3.09
CA ILE A 153 11.75 8.63 4.17
C ILE A 153 11.02 8.28 5.45
N LYS A 154 11.37 7.15 6.05
CA LYS A 154 10.86 6.79 7.37
C LYS A 154 11.57 7.61 8.42
N VAL A 155 10.77 8.23 9.31
CA VAL A 155 11.21 9.08 10.42
C VAL A 155 10.58 8.62 11.74
N GLY A 156 10.80 9.31 12.85
CA GLY A 156 10.29 8.95 14.18
C GLY A 156 11.39 8.63 15.16
N THR A 157 12.54 9.29 15.00
CA THR A 157 13.70 9.21 15.90
C THR A 157 14.13 10.63 16.33
N ALA A 158 15.10 10.71 17.23
CA ALA A 158 15.69 12.00 17.62
C ALA A 158 16.47 12.67 16.47
N ASP A 159 16.90 11.89 15.46
CA ASP A 159 17.79 12.32 14.39
C ASP A 159 17.07 12.64 13.06
N ASP A 160 15.74 12.73 13.08
CA ASP A 160 14.89 12.88 11.88
C ASP A 160 15.37 14.01 10.94
N ILE A 161 15.63 15.21 11.49
CA ILE A 161 16.10 16.35 10.69
C ILE A 161 17.51 16.11 10.13
N ALA A 162 18.40 15.50 10.91
CA ALA A 162 19.75 15.18 10.45
C ALA A 162 19.73 14.17 9.30
N ASN A 163 18.87 13.14 9.42
CA ASN A 163 18.68 12.12 8.40
C ASN A 163 18.14 12.73 7.09
N VAL A 164 17.05 13.52 7.17
CA VAL A 164 16.45 14.16 5.99
C VAL A 164 17.41 15.17 5.36
N ARG A 165 18.17 15.93 6.15
CA ARG A 165 19.20 16.86 5.66
C ARG A 165 20.29 16.12 4.90
N ALA A 166 20.81 15.03 5.45
CA ALA A 166 21.86 14.25 4.79
C ALA A 166 21.40 13.70 3.43
N LEU A 167 20.13 13.26 3.33
CA LEU A 167 19.55 12.86 2.06
C LEU A 167 19.41 14.04 1.11
N ARG A 168 18.86 15.18 1.56
CA ARG A 168 18.69 16.39 0.75
C ARG A 168 20.00 16.92 0.17
N GLU A 169 21.08 16.87 0.91
CA GLU A 169 22.43 17.27 0.44
C GLU A 169 22.97 16.37 -0.69
N ASN A 170 22.35 15.21 -0.92
CA ASN A 170 22.78 14.22 -1.91
C ASN A 170 21.80 14.00 -3.07
N THR A 171 20.64 14.69 -3.09
CA THR A 171 19.64 14.53 -4.17
C THR A 171 18.75 15.78 -4.32
N ASP A 172 18.30 16.06 -5.53
CA ASP A 172 17.24 17.04 -5.84
C ASP A 172 15.87 16.38 -6.00
N ALA A 173 15.75 15.07 -5.78
CA ALA A 173 14.48 14.33 -5.85
C ALA A 173 13.46 14.89 -4.86
N VAL A 174 12.17 14.66 -5.11
CA VAL A 174 11.10 14.96 -4.16
C VAL A 174 11.27 14.09 -2.91
N LEU A 175 11.14 14.69 -1.73
CA LEU A 175 11.19 13.98 -0.46
C LEU A 175 9.81 14.01 0.20
N ARG A 176 9.33 12.86 0.65
CA ARG A 176 8.16 12.67 1.51
C ARG A 176 8.61 12.05 2.80
N VAL A 177 7.97 12.35 3.91
CA VAL A 177 8.30 11.71 5.19
C VAL A 177 7.10 10.98 5.76
N ASP A 178 7.37 9.85 6.41
CA ASP A 178 6.37 9.05 7.10
C ASP A 178 6.85 8.79 8.54
N ALA A 179 6.13 9.37 9.50
CA ALA A 179 6.45 9.28 10.91
C ALA A 179 5.89 8.02 11.58
N ASN A 180 5.01 7.29 10.91
CA ASN A 180 4.34 6.09 11.45
C ASN A 180 3.80 6.32 12.87
N ALA A 181 3.15 7.46 13.10
CA ALA A 181 2.55 7.85 14.37
C ALA A 181 3.56 8.01 15.53
N ALA A 182 4.80 8.41 15.25
CA ALA A 182 5.87 8.46 16.26
C ALA A 182 5.97 9.82 16.98
N TRP A 183 5.37 10.90 16.45
CA TRP A 183 5.47 12.22 17.05
C TRP A 183 4.27 12.55 17.95
N ASP A 184 4.47 13.51 18.83
CA ASP A 184 3.43 14.28 19.48
C ASP A 184 3.24 15.65 18.79
N VAL A 185 2.25 16.42 19.24
CA VAL A 185 1.91 17.73 18.64
C VAL A 185 3.09 18.69 18.69
N ASP A 186 3.76 18.82 19.85
CA ASP A 186 4.89 19.74 20.04
C ASP A 186 6.07 19.37 19.16
N THR A 187 6.37 18.09 19.06
CA THR A 187 7.41 17.57 18.16
C THR A 187 7.06 17.86 16.71
N ALA A 188 5.85 17.58 16.28
CA ALA A 188 5.42 17.81 14.90
C ALA A 188 5.48 19.30 14.54
N LEU A 189 4.97 20.20 15.41
CA LEU A 189 5.04 21.65 15.21
C LEU A 189 6.47 22.18 15.11
N LYS A 190 7.42 21.55 15.80
CA LYS A 190 8.85 21.89 15.75
C LYS A 190 9.53 21.36 14.49
N LEU A 191 9.21 20.13 14.05
CA LEU A 191 9.93 19.46 12.94
C LEU A 191 9.38 19.88 11.57
N ILE A 192 8.07 20.04 11.40
CA ILE A 192 7.44 20.30 10.10
C ILE A 192 7.99 21.56 9.40
N PRO A 193 8.20 22.71 10.07
CA PRO A 193 8.83 23.87 9.42
C PRO A 193 10.24 23.59 8.90
N GLN A 194 11.05 22.81 9.65
CA GLN A 194 12.40 22.46 9.24
C GLN A 194 12.39 21.47 8.06
N LEU A 195 11.44 20.53 8.03
CA LEU A 195 11.24 19.62 6.90
C LEU A 195 10.82 20.40 5.64
N LYS A 196 10.00 21.43 5.78
CA LYS A 196 9.63 22.32 4.67
C LYS A 196 10.84 23.05 4.11
N GLU A 197 11.75 23.57 4.96
CA GLU A 197 13.00 24.20 4.53
C GLU A 197 13.90 23.22 3.78
N LEU A 198 13.84 21.93 4.10
CA LEU A 198 14.55 20.85 3.40
C LEU A 198 13.82 20.40 2.11
N GLY A 199 12.72 21.04 1.73
CA GLY A 199 11.98 20.72 0.50
C GLY A 199 11.17 19.43 0.57
N VAL A 200 10.73 19.02 1.77
CA VAL A 200 9.78 17.91 1.93
C VAL A 200 8.42 18.32 1.36
N GLU A 201 7.78 17.43 0.61
CA GLU A 201 6.50 17.66 -0.07
C GLU A 201 5.31 17.47 0.88
N LEU A 202 5.33 16.42 1.69
CA LEU A 202 4.23 16.06 2.61
C LEU A 202 4.75 15.25 3.80
N VAL A 203 3.91 15.18 4.84
CA VAL A 203 4.13 14.37 6.04
C VAL A 203 2.99 13.37 6.18
N GLU A 204 3.34 12.07 6.25
CA GLU A 204 2.39 10.99 6.50
C GLU A 204 2.37 10.63 7.98
N GLN A 205 1.17 10.47 8.52
CA GLN A 205 0.81 10.05 9.88
C GLN A 205 1.77 10.56 10.97
N PRO A 206 1.78 11.85 11.28
CA PRO A 206 2.66 12.41 12.30
C PRO A 206 2.32 11.91 13.72
N LEU A 207 1.03 11.91 14.10
CA LEU A 207 0.56 11.59 15.44
C LEU A 207 -0.07 10.21 15.54
N ALA A 208 -0.29 9.74 16.78
CA ALA A 208 -1.07 8.54 17.06
C ALA A 208 -2.42 8.59 16.33
N LYS A 209 -2.87 7.41 15.84
CA LYS A 209 -4.05 7.29 14.97
C LYS A 209 -5.36 7.80 15.56
N ASP A 210 -5.45 7.88 16.89
CA ASP A 210 -6.61 8.30 17.67
C ASP A 210 -6.46 9.69 18.28
N ASP A 211 -5.34 10.38 18.04
CA ASP A 211 -5.13 11.77 18.48
C ASP A 211 -5.74 12.78 17.51
N TRP A 212 -7.07 12.77 17.40
CA TRP A 212 -7.83 13.67 16.53
C TRP A 212 -7.75 15.13 16.93
N GLU A 213 -7.68 15.42 18.25
CA GLU A 213 -7.54 16.79 18.74
C GLU A 213 -6.16 17.37 18.40
N GLY A 214 -5.10 16.58 18.54
CA GLY A 214 -3.76 16.96 18.10
C GLY A 214 -3.71 17.16 16.58
N MET A 215 -4.31 16.27 15.81
CA MET A 215 -4.37 16.41 14.35
C MET A 215 -5.15 17.65 13.91
N LYS A 216 -6.20 18.04 14.62
CA LYS A 216 -6.95 19.27 14.32
C LYS A 216 -6.11 20.53 14.55
N ILE A 217 -5.20 20.50 15.53
CA ILE A 217 -4.22 21.58 15.74
C ILE A 217 -3.24 21.60 14.57
N LEU A 218 -2.64 20.44 14.27
CA LEU A 218 -1.65 20.32 13.18
C LEU A 218 -2.25 20.70 11.82
N TYR A 219 -3.49 20.31 11.54
CA TYR A 219 -4.17 20.65 10.27
C TYR A 219 -4.20 22.16 10.02
N LYS A 220 -4.34 22.98 11.06
CA LYS A 220 -4.38 24.44 10.97
C LYS A 220 -3.00 25.09 10.90
N GLU A 221 -2.04 24.54 11.64
CA GLU A 221 -0.74 25.15 11.87
C GLU A 221 0.35 24.60 10.94
N SER A 222 0.14 23.39 10.34
CA SER A 222 1.14 22.75 9.50
C SER A 222 1.41 23.54 8.23
N SER A 223 2.68 23.74 7.96
CA SER A 223 3.14 24.34 6.71
C SER A 223 3.32 23.33 5.56
N LEU A 224 3.10 22.04 5.81
CA LEU A 224 3.13 20.93 4.85
C LEU A 224 1.79 20.19 4.85
N PRO A 225 1.37 19.61 3.72
CA PRO A 225 0.24 18.69 3.68
C PRO A 225 0.44 17.49 4.60
N LEU A 226 -0.62 17.09 5.32
CA LEU A 226 -0.65 15.96 6.23
C LEU A 226 -1.52 14.84 5.64
N TYR A 227 -1.00 13.62 5.56
CA TYR A 227 -1.70 12.45 5.03
C TYR A 227 -1.95 11.41 6.12
N ALA A 228 -3.19 10.89 6.20
CA ALA A 228 -3.57 9.85 7.15
C ALA A 228 -3.20 8.46 6.62
N ASP A 229 -2.51 7.64 7.42
CA ASP A 229 -2.29 6.21 7.16
C ASP A 229 -3.00 5.37 8.22
N GLU A 230 -2.46 5.29 9.43
CA GLU A 230 -3.02 4.49 10.52
C GLU A 230 -4.37 5.03 11.03
N ALA A 231 -4.66 6.31 10.81
CA ALA A 231 -5.94 6.94 11.15
C ALA A 231 -7.04 6.69 10.11
N CYS A 232 -6.71 6.21 8.90
CA CYS A 232 -7.65 5.91 7.81
C CYS A 232 -7.54 4.45 7.40
N VAL A 233 -8.33 3.59 8.02
CA VAL A 233 -8.28 2.13 7.84
C VAL A 233 -9.40 1.64 6.94
N ALA A 234 -10.63 2.14 7.13
CA ALA A 234 -11.84 1.69 6.45
C ALA A 234 -12.63 2.86 5.84
N GLU A 235 -13.69 2.54 5.10
CA GLU A 235 -14.48 3.54 4.36
C GLU A 235 -15.04 4.65 5.26
N GLU A 236 -15.50 4.31 6.45
CA GLU A 236 -16.05 5.27 7.43
C GLU A 236 -15.01 6.22 8.02
N ASP A 237 -13.72 5.93 7.89
CA ASP A 237 -12.67 6.81 8.39
C ASP A 237 -12.36 7.97 7.44
N VAL A 238 -12.72 7.86 6.16
CA VAL A 238 -12.46 8.92 5.16
C VAL A 238 -13.12 10.23 5.57
N GLU A 239 -14.37 10.20 5.99
CA GLU A 239 -15.09 11.39 6.44
C GLU A 239 -14.48 11.97 7.71
N LYS A 240 -13.98 11.15 8.63
CA LYS A 240 -13.30 11.60 9.85
C LYS A 240 -11.97 12.31 9.55
N CYS A 241 -11.30 11.95 8.47
CA CYS A 241 -10.05 12.60 8.05
C CYS A 241 -10.28 14.04 7.55
N TYR A 242 -11.48 14.38 7.08
CA TYR A 242 -11.80 15.73 6.63
C TYR A 242 -11.68 16.75 7.77
N GLY A 243 -10.88 17.80 7.54
CA GLY A 243 -10.59 18.83 8.55
C GLY A 243 -9.54 18.43 9.60
N HIS A 244 -8.96 17.23 9.49
CA HIS A 244 -7.85 16.74 10.31
C HIS A 244 -6.60 16.41 9.47
N PHE A 245 -6.79 16.01 8.24
CA PHE A 245 -5.75 15.73 7.27
C PHE A 245 -6.03 16.40 5.93
N HIS A 246 -5.01 16.64 5.13
CA HIS A 246 -5.12 17.18 3.78
C HIS A 246 -5.30 16.07 2.74
N GLY A 247 -4.96 14.84 3.10
CA GLY A 247 -5.10 13.65 2.26
C GLY A 247 -5.12 12.37 3.07
N ILE A 248 -5.37 11.26 2.39
CA ILE A 248 -5.41 9.92 2.97
C ILE A 248 -4.50 8.98 2.21
N ASN A 249 -3.92 7.99 2.90
CA ASN A 249 -3.21 6.86 2.32
C ASN A 249 -4.05 5.58 2.44
N ILE A 250 -4.68 5.19 1.35
CA ILE A 250 -5.48 3.97 1.26
C ILE A 250 -4.52 2.79 1.09
N LYS A 251 -4.65 1.77 1.93
CA LYS A 251 -3.96 0.49 1.74
C LYS A 251 -5.00 -0.61 1.59
N LEU A 252 -4.90 -1.37 0.49
CA LEU A 252 -5.91 -2.37 0.11
C LEU A 252 -6.18 -3.37 1.22
N THR A 253 -5.12 -3.80 1.92
CA THR A 253 -5.26 -4.74 3.04
C THR A 253 -5.95 -4.14 4.25
N LYS A 254 -5.75 -2.84 4.55
CA LYS A 254 -6.46 -2.17 5.65
C LYS A 254 -7.96 -2.10 5.37
N CYS A 255 -8.32 -1.60 4.20
CA CYS A 255 -9.73 -1.41 3.83
C CYS A 255 -10.42 -2.66 3.29
N SER A 256 -9.73 -3.81 3.30
CA SER A 256 -10.24 -5.11 2.87
C SER A 256 -10.45 -5.31 1.36
N GLY A 257 -9.75 -4.57 0.50
CA GLY A 257 -9.70 -4.89 -0.93
C GLY A 257 -9.82 -3.71 -1.89
N ILE A 258 -9.83 -4.03 -3.17
CA ILE A 258 -10.02 -3.09 -4.28
C ILE A 258 -11.42 -2.47 -4.22
N THR A 259 -12.42 -3.29 -3.89
CA THR A 259 -13.83 -2.87 -3.83
C THR A 259 -14.03 -1.67 -2.89
N PRO A 260 -13.68 -1.74 -1.59
CA PRO A 260 -13.81 -0.58 -0.70
C PRO A 260 -12.82 0.53 -1.04
N ALA A 261 -11.60 0.21 -1.51
CA ALA A 261 -10.63 1.23 -1.89
C ALA A 261 -11.17 2.19 -2.96
N ARG A 262 -11.88 1.68 -3.96
CA ARG A 262 -12.52 2.50 -4.99
C ARG A 262 -13.57 3.45 -4.41
N ARG A 263 -14.38 2.98 -3.47
CA ARG A 263 -15.37 3.84 -2.77
C ARG A 263 -14.71 4.87 -1.88
N MET A 264 -13.59 4.53 -1.22
CA MET A 264 -12.78 5.49 -0.45
C MET A 264 -12.21 6.58 -1.37
N ILE A 265 -11.69 6.23 -2.56
CA ILE A 265 -11.22 7.18 -3.57
C ILE A 265 -12.34 8.15 -3.98
N GLU A 266 -13.53 7.64 -4.28
CA GLU A 266 -14.68 8.47 -4.65
C GLU A 266 -15.10 9.43 -3.52
N THR A 267 -15.14 8.95 -2.29
CA THR A 267 -15.48 9.76 -1.10
C THR A 267 -14.42 10.83 -0.84
N ALA A 268 -13.14 10.48 -0.89
CA ALA A 268 -12.03 11.41 -0.71
C ALA A 268 -12.05 12.53 -1.78
N ARG A 269 -12.31 12.19 -3.05
CA ARG A 269 -12.47 13.19 -4.13
C ARG A 269 -13.63 14.15 -3.86
N LYS A 270 -14.78 13.65 -3.41
CA LYS A 270 -15.95 14.50 -3.07
C LYS A 270 -15.63 15.46 -1.92
N LEU A 271 -14.79 15.06 -0.98
CA LEU A 271 -14.37 15.87 0.17
C LEU A 271 -13.18 16.81 -0.16
N GLY A 272 -12.57 16.69 -1.34
CA GLY A 272 -11.39 17.46 -1.73
C GLY A 272 -10.11 17.04 -1.01
N LEU A 273 -10.05 15.81 -0.49
CA LEU A 273 -8.84 15.23 0.10
C LEU A 273 -7.90 14.74 -0.98
N GLY A 274 -6.59 14.93 -0.79
CA GLY A 274 -5.56 14.28 -1.58
C GLY A 274 -5.59 12.75 -1.38
N ILE A 275 -5.28 11.99 -2.43
CA ILE A 275 -5.38 10.54 -2.40
C ILE A 275 -4.02 9.91 -2.69
N MET A 276 -3.52 9.16 -1.72
CA MET A 276 -2.41 8.24 -1.88
C MET A 276 -2.95 6.81 -1.78
N VAL A 277 -2.38 5.90 -2.56
CA VAL A 277 -2.52 4.46 -2.31
C VAL A 277 -1.15 3.90 -1.98
N GLY A 278 -1.05 3.26 -0.82
CA GLY A 278 0.19 2.68 -0.33
C GLY A 278 0.17 1.16 -0.22
N SER A 279 1.35 0.59 -0.07
CA SER A 279 1.59 -0.84 0.10
C SER A 279 1.94 -1.21 1.55
N MET A 280 1.89 -2.52 1.82
CA MET A 280 2.43 -3.16 3.03
C MET A 280 3.64 -4.05 2.70
N ASN A 281 4.39 -3.68 1.64
CA ASN A 281 5.49 -4.45 1.04
C ASN A 281 5.00 -5.75 0.38
N GLU A 282 3.90 -5.68 -0.36
CA GLU A 282 3.39 -6.77 -1.19
C GLU A 282 4.39 -7.15 -2.28
N SER A 283 4.27 -8.40 -2.75
CA SER A 283 4.88 -8.85 -3.99
C SER A 283 4.23 -8.21 -5.23
N THR A 284 4.67 -8.62 -6.41
CA THR A 284 4.03 -8.21 -7.67
C THR A 284 2.52 -8.52 -7.71
N VAL A 285 2.02 -9.50 -6.96
CA VAL A 285 0.57 -9.83 -6.94
C VAL A 285 -0.24 -8.67 -6.34
N GLY A 286 0.08 -8.27 -5.11
CA GLY A 286 -0.62 -7.16 -4.44
C GLY A 286 -0.33 -5.82 -5.10
N SER A 287 0.90 -5.59 -5.55
CA SER A 287 1.29 -4.37 -6.24
C SER A 287 0.55 -4.19 -7.58
N ALA A 288 0.24 -5.27 -8.29
CA ALA A 288 -0.58 -5.18 -9.51
C ALA A 288 -1.99 -4.68 -9.23
N ALA A 289 -2.59 -5.06 -8.11
CA ALA A 289 -3.89 -4.53 -7.71
C ALA A 289 -3.85 -3.02 -7.47
N ILE A 290 -2.77 -2.52 -6.82
CA ILE A 290 -2.53 -1.08 -6.63
C ILE A 290 -2.34 -0.39 -7.98
N ALA A 291 -1.56 -0.98 -8.90
CA ALA A 291 -1.27 -0.39 -10.22
C ALA A 291 -2.54 -0.05 -11.03
N HIS A 292 -3.60 -0.84 -10.91
CA HIS A 292 -4.86 -0.54 -11.59
C HIS A 292 -5.65 0.64 -10.99
N LEU A 293 -5.29 1.12 -9.79
CA LEU A 293 -5.87 2.32 -9.18
C LEU A 293 -5.11 3.61 -9.52
N LEU A 294 -3.90 3.52 -10.10
CA LEU A 294 -3.05 4.67 -10.40
C LEU A 294 -3.75 5.81 -11.14
N PRO A 295 -4.59 5.56 -12.18
CA PRO A 295 -5.25 6.65 -12.90
C PRO A 295 -6.22 7.51 -12.08
N PHE A 296 -6.55 7.11 -10.86
CA PHE A 296 -7.59 7.72 -10.03
C PHE A 296 -7.05 8.43 -8.78
N ILE A 297 -5.72 8.45 -8.59
CA ILE A 297 -5.06 8.89 -7.36
C ILE A 297 -3.98 9.94 -7.64
N ASP A 298 -3.51 10.63 -6.60
CA ASP A 298 -2.53 11.71 -6.72
C ASP A 298 -1.10 11.25 -6.40
N HIS A 299 -0.96 10.30 -5.46
CA HIS A 299 0.33 9.77 -5.00
C HIS A 299 0.26 8.25 -4.87
N VAL A 300 1.40 7.58 -5.05
CA VAL A 300 1.50 6.14 -4.88
C VAL A 300 2.80 5.74 -4.17
N ASP A 301 2.68 4.78 -3.27
CA ASP A 301 3.75 4.11 -2.54
C ASP A 301 3.57 2.60 -2.72
N MET A 302 4.10 2.04 -3.82
CA MET A 302 3.95 0.62 -4.20
C MET A 302 5.29 -0.02 -4.54
N ASP A 303 6.32 0.35 -3.81
CA ASP A 303 7.68 -0.08 -4.02
C ASP A 303 8.03 -1.47 -3.42
N GLY A 304 7.05 -2.18 -2.86
CA GLY A 304 7.23 -3.52 -2.28
C GLY A 304 8.10 -4.44 -3.13
N PRO A 305 7.81 -4.63 -4.45
CA PRO A 305 8.64 -5.46 -5.33
C PRO A 305 10.09 -4.97 -5.47
N LEU A 306 10.39 -3.69 -5.27
CA LEU A 306 11.76 -3.16 -5.29
C LEU A 306 12.51 -3.44 -3.98
N LEU A 307 11.79 -3.43 -2.86
CA LEU A 307 12.34 -3.68 -1.53
C LEU A 307 12.63 -5.17 -1.30
N LEU A 308 11.91 -6.06 -1.98
CA LEU A 308 12.03 -7.50 -1.85
C LEU A 308 13.12 -8.07 -2.80
N GLU A 309 13.95 -9.00 -2.29
CA GLU A 309 14.90 -9.78 -3.08
C GLU A 309 14.21 -10.89 -3.87
N GLU A 310 13.05 -11.32 -3.42
CA GLU A 310 12.24 -12.42 -3.96
C GLU A 310 10.88 -11.93 -4.44
N ASP A 311 10.28 -12.66 -5.37
CA ASP A 311 8.91 -12.41 -5.82
C ASP A 311 8.21 -13.74 -6.14
N VAL A 312 6.90 -13.68 -6.37
CA VAL A 312 6.07 -14.84 -6.70
C VAL A 312 5.31 -14.68 -8.02
N ALA A 313 5.40 -13.51 -8.65
CA ALA A 313 4.74 -13.20 -9.91
C ALA A 313 5.54 -12.19 -10.74
N THR A 314 5.20 -12.10 -12.01
CA THR A 314 5.68 -11.06 -12.94
C THR A 314 4.49 -10.32 -13.54
N GLY A 315 4.71 -9.10 -14.06
CA GLY A 315 3.66 -8.29 -14.72
C GLY A 315 3.73 -6.80 -14.38
N ILE A 316 4.53 -6.41 -13.38
CA ILE A 316 4.80 -5.01 -13.02
C ILE A 316 6.27 -4.71 -13.33
N GLY A 317 6.51 -3.56 -13.93
CA GLY A 317 7.85 -3.01 -14.16
C GLY A 317 7.98 -1.62 -13.55
N TYR A 318 9.21 -1.24 -13.21
CA TYR A 318 9.56 0.05 -12.62
C TYR A 318 10.66 0.69 -13.47
N ASP A 319 10.40 1.90 -13.96
CA ASP A 319 11.37 2.68 -14.72
C ASP A 319 11.42 4.09 -14.16
N TYR A 320 12.42 4.37 -13.32
CA TYR A 320 12.61 5.66 -12.67
C TYR A 320 11.28 6.23 -12.11
N GLY A 321 10.61 5.42 -11.27
CA GLY A 321 9.32 5.76 -10.63
C GLY A 321 8.10 5.58 -11.51
N ARG A 322 8.24 5.42 -12.81
CA ARG A 322 7.12 5.09 -13.70
C ARG A 322 6.77 3.62 -13.58
N ILE A 323 5.49 3.35 -13.38
CA ILE A 323 4.98 1.99 -13.29
C ILE A 323 4.48 1.56 -14.65
N SER A 324 5.03 0.45 -15.16
CA SER A 324 4.48 -0.27 -16.30
C SER A 324 3.78 -1.54 -15.85
N TYR A 325 2.62 -1.81 -16.42
CA TYR A 325 1.85 -3.01 -16.19
C TYR A 325 1.15 -3.45 -17.48
N SER A 326 0.81 -4.73 -17.53
CA SER A 326 0.31 -5.36 -18.74
C SER A 326 -1.10 -4.89 -19.10
N ASP A 327 -1.40 -4.76 -20.40
CA ASP A 327 -2.75 -4.60 -20.92
C ASP A 327 -3.56 -5.91 -20.95
N ALA A 328 -2.99 -7.01 -20.42
CA ALA A 328 -3.70 -8.27 -20.32
C ALA A 328 -4.90 -8.15 -19.36
N PRO A 329 -5.98 -8.90 -19.62
CA PRO A 329 -7.19 -8.87 -18.78
C PRO A 329 -6.92 -9.20 -17.31
N GLY A 330 -7.69 -8.58 -16.41
CA GLY A 330 -7.57 -8.74 -14.98
C GLY A 330 -6.44 -7.89 -14.41
N LEU A 331 -5.63 -8.46 -13.51
CA LEU A 331 -4.44 -7.84 -12.93
C LEU A 331 -3.22 -7.86 -13.89
N GLY A 332 -3.30 -8.60 -14.99
CA GLY A 332 -2.21 -8.68 -15.97
C GLY A 332 -0.94 -9.37 -15.47
N ILE A 333 -1.01 -10.13 -14.40
CA ILE A 333 0.12 -10.84 -13.80
C ILE A 333 0.23 -12.29 -14.26
N LYS A 334 1.45 -12.83 -14.14
CA LYS A 334 1.72 -14.26 -14.24
C LYS A 334 2.29 -14.76 -12.90
N PHE A 335 1.51 -15.54 -12.18
CA PHE A 335 1.96 -16.22 -10.97
C PHE A 335 2.94 -17.34 -11.35
N THR A 336 4.12 -17.36 -10.73
CA THR A 336 5.23 -18.27 -11.06
C THR A 336 5.68 -19.11 -9.87
N GLY A 337 5.24 -18.79 -8.67
CA GLY A 337 5.85 -19.25 -7.43
C GLY A 337 7.13 -18.45 -7.11
N LEU A 338 7.78 -18.76 -6.01
CA LEU A 338 8.93 -18.02 -5.47
C LEU A 338 10.14 -18.03 -6.43
N PHE A 339 10.72 -16.86 -6.66
CA PHE A 339 11.98 -16.69 -7.39
C PHE A 339 12.77 -15.46 -6.86
N GLY A 340 14.11 -15.52 -6.95
CA GLY A 340 14.98 -14.39 -6.63
C GLY A 340 15.03 -13.37 -7.77
N LYS A 341 15.18 -12.08 -7.42
CA LYS A 341 15.27 -10.96 -8.36
C LYS A 341 16.61 -10.24 -8.27
N THR A 342 17.12 -9.78 -9.40
CA THR A 342 18.18 -8.77 -9.46
C THR A 342 17.56 -7.41 -9.72
N LEU A 343 18.10 -6.34 -9.12
CA LEU A 343 17.78 -4.97 -9.53
C LEU A 343 18.35 -4.76 -10.93
N SER A 344 17.51 -4.48 -11.89
CA SER A 344 17.90 -4.13 -13.25
C SER A 344 17.69 -2.64 -13.48
#